data_d8a9b2378814ecac9c4d8c0d06794ae9
#
_entry.id   d8a9b2378814ecac9c4d8c0d06794ae9
#
_cell.length_a   1.000
_cell.length_b   1.000
_cell.length_c   1.000
_cell.angle_alpha   90.00
_cell.angle_beta   90.00
_cell.angle_gamma   90.00
#
_symmetry.space_group_name_H-M   'P 1'
#
loop_
_entity.id
_entity.type
_entity.pdbx_description
1 polymer ?
#
loop_
_entity_poly.entity_id
_entity_poly.type
_entity_poly.pdbx_seq_one_letter_code
_entity_poly.pdbx_strand_id
1 'polypeptide(L)'
;MVPSRRGGDKHAAERTKVDKKSYEYLVKSGIAGGIAGCAAKTVVGPLDRVKILFQTQNPQFAKYTGSWTGFPTAVRDIWLQAGVQGLFKGHSATLLRIFPYAGIKFLAYEQIRARVIHSKAQETAGRRFVSGSLAGMVSVFFTYPLEVIRVRLAFETRAGETSNLSSIIRKIYSETAAPTSHNPTNAITATASSAVEKLTPQAGLSNFFRGFTPTLLGMVPYAGASFLAHDTMSDVMRWPVLAPYTVLPNTSRDETNTTSQKPPQLRYWAELSTGGIAGFVSQTVSYPLEVIRRRMQVGGVVGDGHRLGIAEVAKRIYVERGWRGYFVGLTIGYVKVVPMVATSFFVYERGKYYLGI
;
A
#
# COMPACT_ATOMS: atom_id res chain seq x y z
N MET A 1 -63.90 -24.26 19.18
CA MET A 1 -63.06 -24.78 18.09
C MET A 1 -62.41 -23.61 17.36
N VAL A 2 -61.12 -23.35 17.60
CA VAL A 2 -60.36 -22.30 16.93
C VAL A 2 -59.27 -23.02 16.15
N PRO A 3 -59.12 -22.86 14.84
CA PRO A 3 -58.07 -23.52 14.09
C PRO A 3 -56.73 -22.83 14.26
N SER A 4 -55.72 -23.60 14.70
CA SER A 4 -54.33 -23.29 14.83
C SER A 4 -53.72 -22.93 13.45
N ARG A 5 -53.31 -21.67 13.26
CA ARG A 5 -52.41 -21.26 12.17
C ARG A 5 -50.94 -21.50 12.64
N ARG A 6 -50.42 -22.68 12.34
CA ARG A 6 -48.96 -22.98 12.34
C ARG A 6 -48.57 -23.40 10.93
N GLY A 7 -47.96 -22.52 10.22
CA GLY A 7 -47.46 -22.87 8.86
C GLY A 7 -46.95 -21.65 8.10
N GLY A 8 -45.89 -21.04 8.55
CA GLY A 8 -45.36 -19.91 7.80
C GLY A 8 -44.11 -19.29 8.44
N ASP A 9 -43.05 -20.05 8.67
CA ASP A 9 -41.75 -19.46 8.99
C ASP A 9 -40.60 -20.49 8.92
N LYS A 10 -40.66 -21.43 7.97
CA LYS A 10 -39.54 -22.37 7.74
C LYS A 10 -38.70 -22.07 6.51
N HIS A 11 -38.96 -21.00 5.77
CA HIS A 11 -38.21 -20.67 4.53
C HIS A 11 -37.15 -19.58 4.69
N ALA A 12 -36.87 -19.08 5.91
CA ALA A 12 -35.91 -18.02 6.13
C ALA A 12 -34.54 -18.48 6.69
N ALA A 13 -34.26 -19.74 6.87
CA ALA A 13 -33.09 -20.22 7.61
C ALA A 13 -32.20 -21.25 6.90
N GLU A 14 -32.38 -21.50 5.64
CA GLU A 14 -31.46 -22.34 4.86
C GLU A 14 -30.51 -21.45 4.03
N ARG A 15 -29.74 -20.60 4.71
CA ARG A 15 -28.48 -20.12 4.13
C ARG A 15 -27.56 -21.34 4.03
N THR A 16 -27.50 -21.95 2.86
CA THR A 16 -26.51 -22.95 2.49
C THR A 16 -25.17 -22.48 3.01
N LYS A 17 -24.54 -23.29 3.89
CA LYS A 17 -23.16 -23.07 4.35
C LYS A 17 -22.28 -23.14 3.12
N VAL A 18 -21.99 -21.99 2.53
CA VAL A 18 -21.08 -21.90 1.37
C VAL A 18 -19.74 -22.45 1.81
N ASP A 19 -19.29 -23.52 1.16
CA ASP A 19 -17.99 -24.12 1.45
C ASP A 19 -16.91 -23.10 1.08
N LYS A 20 -16.29 -22.50 2.13
CA LYS A 20 -15.23 -21.49 2.00
C LYS A 20 -13.99 -21.98 1.26
N LYS A 21 -13.89 -23.28 0.99
CA LYS A 21 -12.82 -23.91 0.21
C LYS A 21 -13.17 -24.12 -1.26
N SER A 22 -14.43 -23.86 -1.64
CA SER A 22 -14.85 -23.97 -3.04
C SER A 22 -14.09 -22.97 -3.91
N TYR A 23 -13.66 -23.41 -5.09
CA TYR A 23 -13.04 -22.54 -6.10
C TYR A 23 -13.95 -21.35 -6.46
N GLU A 24 -15.25 -21.60 -6.53
CA GLU A 24 -16.26 -20.58 -6.79
C GLU A 24 -16.26 -19.49 -5.71
N TYR A 25 -16.20 -19.87 -4.43
CA TYR A 25 -16.08 -18.90 -3.32
C TYR A 25 -14.80 -18.07 -3.42
N LEU A 26 -13.68 -18.70 -3.75
CA LEU A 26 -12.40 -17.99 -3.88
C LEU A 26 -12.43 -16.96 -5.02
N VAL A 27 -12.98 -17.33 -6.18
CA VAL A 27 -13.09 -16.42 -7.34
C VAL A 27 -14.06 -15.28 -7.03
N LYS A 28 -15.27 -15.56 -6.52
CA LYS A 28 -16.27 -14.55 -6.16
C LYS A 28 -15.75 -13.58 -5.09
N SER A 29 -15.10 -14.11 -4.05
CA SER A 29 -14.49 -13.31 -2.99
C SER A 29 -13.33 -12.45 -3.52
N GLY A 30 -12.53 -13.01 -4.45
CA GLY A 30 -11.47 -12.27 -5.14
C GLY A 30 -12.00 -11.10 -5.98
N ILE A 31 -13.08 -11.31 -6.72
CA ILE A 31 -13.76 -10.27 -7.50
C ILE A 31 -14.33 -9.19 -6.57
N ALA A 32 -15.05 -9.60 -5.50
CA ALA A 32 -15.58 -8.66 -4.51
C ALA A 32 -14.47 -7.81 -3.88
N GLY A 33 -13.34 -8.44 -3.52
CA GLY A 33 -12.17 -7.76 -2.99
C GLY A 33 -11.50 -6.80 -3.98
N GLY A 34 -11.42 -7.18 -5.25
CA GLY A 34 -10.91 -6.33 -6.33
C GLY A 34 -11.77 -5.09 -6.56
N ILE A 35 -13.09 -5.27 -6.63
CA ILE A 35 -14.06 -4.16 -6.78
C ILE A 35 -13.99 -3.24 -5.55
N ALA A 36 -13.96 -3.80 -4.34
CA ALA A 36 -13.82 -3.04 -3.10
C ALA A 36 -12.52 -2.22 -3.08
N GLY A 37 -11.41 -2.83 -3.52
CA GLY A 37 -10.13 -2.13 -3.67
C GLY A 37 -10.18 -0.99 -4.69
N CYS A 38 -10.83 -1.18 -5.83
CA CYS A 38 -11.03 -0.15 -6.84
C CYS A 38 -11.87 1.02 -6.29
N ALA A 39 -13.01 0.72 -5.65
CA ALA A 39 -13.89 1.73 -5.06
C ALA A 39 -13.17 2.54 -3.96
N ALA A 40 -12.48 1.85 -3.05
CA ALA A 40 -11.68 2.49 -2.01
C ALA A 40 -10.62 3.43 -2.58
N LYS A 41 -9.90 3.01 -3.62
CA LYS A 41 -8.89 3.86 -4.29
C LYS A 41 -9.51 5.02 -5.04
N THR A 42 -10.73 4.86 -5.57
CA THR A 42 -11.43 5.96 -6.24
C THR A 42 -11.83 7.05 -5.25
N VAL A 43 -12.38 6.69 -4.09
CA VAL A 43 -12.74 7.67 -3.05
C VAL A 43 -11.53 8.48 -2.57
N VAL A 44 -10.37 7.83 -2.40
CA VAL A 44 -9.15 8.50 -1.95
C VAL A 44 -8.26 9.03 -3.09
N GLY A 45 -8.69 8.91 -4.33
CA GLY A 45 -7.94 9.34 -5.51
C GLY A 45 -7.43 10.77 -5.46
N PRO A 46 -8.29 11.77 -5.15
CA PRO A 46 -7.87 13.16 -4.98
C PRO A 46 -6.81 13.36 -3.89
N LEU A 47 -6.98 12.68 -2.74
CA LEU A 47 -6.02 12.70 -1.64
C LEU A 47 -4.65 12.13 -2.06
N ASP A 48 -4.68 11.01 -2.77
CA ASP A 48 -3.47 10.35 -3.27
C ASP A 48 -2.72 11.25 -4.27
N ARG A 49 -3.43 11.97 -5.16
CA ARG A 49 -2.79 12.89 -6.10
C ARG A 49 -2.10 14.05 -5.40
N VAL A 50 -2.81 14.74 -4.50
CA VAL A 50 -2.22 15.88 -3.76
C VAL A 50 -1.04 15.41 -2.90
N LYS A 51 -1.14 14.23 -2.26
CA LYS A 51 -0.02 13.63 -1.54
C LYS A 51 1.21 13.46 -2.43
N ILE A 52 1.04 12.94 -3.65
CA ILE A 52 2.15 12.76 -4.61
C ILE A 52 2.76 14.11 -4.98
N LEU A 53 1.94 15.12 -5.31
CA LEU A 53 2.42 16.47 -5.66
C LEU A 53 3.24 17.09 -4.52
N PHE A 54 2.84 16.90 -3.28
CA PHE A 54 3.56 17.39 -2.11
C PHE A 54 4.86 16.63 -1.86
N GLN A 55 4.84 15.30 -1.93
CA GLN A 55 6.03 14.45 -1.73
C GLN A 55 7.10 14.68 -2.81
N THR A 56 6.67 14.91 -4.04
CA THR A 56 7.56 15.17 -5.19
C THR A 56 8.00 16.62 -5.28
N GLN A 57 7.48 17.49 -4.40
CA GLN A 57 7.73 18.95 -4.43
C GLN A 57 7.49 19.57 -5.80
N ASN A 58 6.32 19.28 -6.39
CA ASN A 58 5.94 19.93 -7.63
C ASN A 58 6.03 21.46 -7.48
N PRO A 59 6.74 22.19 -8.38
CA PRO A 59 6.98 23.64 -8.24
C PRO A 59 5.70 24.46 -8.03
N GLN A 60 4.59 24.09 -8.66
CA GLN A 60 3.32 24.79 -8.52
C GLN A 60 2.68 24.60 -7.14
N PHE A 61 2.90 23.44 -6.50
CA PHE A 61 2.24 23.05 -5.25
C PHE A 61 3.16 23.07 -4.03
N ALA A 62 4.46 23.29 -4.22
CA ALA A 62 5.45 23.32 -3.15
C ALA A 62 5.13 24.40 -2.08
N LYS A 63 4.51 25.52 -2.49
CA LYS A 63 4.07 26.62 -1.61
C LYS A 63 2.99 26.24 -0.60
N TYR A 64 2.19 25.21 -0.89
CA TYR A 64 1.10 24.75 0.00
C TYR A 64 1.57 23.72 1.03
N THR A 65 2.79 23.22 0.91
CA THR A 65 3.31 22.21 1.82
C THR A 65 3.71 22.81 3.16
N GLY A 66 3.25 22.19 4.26
CA GLY A 66 3.56 22.66 5.62
C GLY A 66 2.43 23.43 6.33
N SER A 67 1.36 23.82 5.60
CA SER A 67 0.17 24.41 6.19
C SER A 67 -0.98 23.39 6.26
N TRP A 68 -1.77 23.47 7.33
CA TRP A 68 -3.01 22.68 7.47
C TRP A 68 -4.05 23.04 6.39
N THR A 69 -4.09 24.30 5.97
CA THR A 69 -4.96 24.81 4.90
C THR A 69 -4.41 24.53 3.52
N GLY A 70 -3.14 24.12 3.41
CA GLY A 70 -2.49 23.88 2.12
C GLY A 70 -3.12 22.73 1.32
N PHE A 71 -3.62 21.70 2.01
CA PHE A 71 -4.29 20.59 1.33
C PHE A 71 -5.61 21.01 0.64
N PRO A 72 -6.61 21.59 1.33
CA PRO A 72 -7.84 22.02 0.67
C PRO A 72 -7.60 23.07 -0.42
N THR A 73 -6.63 23.97 -0.21
CA THR A 73 -6.25 24.97 -1.22
C THR A 73 -5.67 24.30 -2.47
N ALA A 74 -4.79 23.31 -2.32
CA ALA A 74 -4.26 22.57 -3.45
C ALA A 74 -5.35 21.80 -4.22
N VAL A 75 -6.30 21.18 -3.52
CA VAL A 75 -7.46 20.51 -4.15
C VAL A 75 -8.28 21.51 -4.96
N ARG A 76 -8.58 22.70 -4.37
CA ARG A 76 -9.32 23.78 -5.05
C ARG A 76 -8.59 24.26 -6.31
N ASP A 77 -7.29 24.49 -6.21
CA ASP A 77 -6.49 24.96 -7.35
C ASP A 77 -6.48 23.93 -8.50
N ILE A 78 -6.31 22.63 -8.19
CA ILE A 78 -6.38 21.58 -9.19
C ILE A 78 -7.77 21.53 -9.83
N TRP A 79 -8.82 21.68 -9.02
CA TRP A 79 -10.19 21.71 -9.53
C TRP A 79 -10.43 22.89 -10.47
N LEU A 80 -9.98 24.08 -10.11
CA LEU A 80 -10.14 25.28 -10.95
C LEU A 80 -9.34 25.20 -12.25
N GLN A 81 -8.15 24.58 -12.24
CA GLN A 81 -7.27 24.51 -13.42
C GLN A 81 -7.62 23.36 -14.38
N ALA A 82 -8.04 22.22 -13.86
CA ALA A 82 -8.18 21.01 -14.64
C ALA A 82 -9.48 20.20 -14.33
N GLY A 83 -10.39 20.77 -13.58
CA GLY A 83 -11.67 20.15 -13.21
C GLY A 83 -11.51 18.85 -12.41
N VAL A 84 -12.59 18.05 -12.40
CA VAL A 84 -12.61 16.73 -11.72
C VAL A 84 -11.56 15.79 -12.31
N GLN A 85 -11.41 15.76 -13.62
CA GLN A 85 -10.42 14.91 -14.31
C GLN A 85 -9.00 15.20 -13.81
N GLY A 86 -8.73 16.47 -13.51
CA GLY A 86 -7.50 16.89 -12.88
C GLY A 86 -7.21 16.18 -11.56
N LEU A 87 -8.20 16.00 -10.70
CA LEU A 87 -8.03 15.33 -9.39
C LEU A 87 -7.75 13.83 -9.52
N PHE A 88 -8.10 13.21 -10.65
CA PHE A 88 -7.93 11.79 -10.91
C PHE A 88 -6.81 11.46 -11.89
N LYS A 89 -5.94 12.42 -12.26
CA LYS A 89 -4.76 12.12 -13.11
C LYS A 89 -3.88 11.04 -12.45
N GLY A 90 -3.60 9.96 -13.20
CA GLY A 90 -2.85 8.79 -12.71
C GLY A 90 -3.70 7.74 -11.98
N HIS A 91 -5.00 7.99 -11.77
CA HIS A 91 -5.87 7.03 -11.11
C HIS A 91 -6.09 5.76 -11.95
N SER A 92 -6.22 5.88 -13.26
CA SER A 92 -6.34 4.74 -14.18
C SER A 92 -5.20 3.75 -14.05
N ALA A 93 -3.95 4.23 -13.97
CA ALA A 93 -2.78 3.37 -13.74
C ALA A 93 -2.83 2.69 -12.35
N THR A 94 -3.45 3.36 -11.36
CA THR A 94 -3.66 2.75 -10.03
C THR A 94 -4.63 1.57 -10.10
N LEU A 95 -5.77 1.76 -10.78
CA LEU A 95 -6.79 0.71 -10.93
C LEU A 95 -6.24 -0.47 -11.74
N LEU A 96 -5.55 -0.18 -12.84
CA LEU A 96 -4.92 -1.21 -13.68
C LEU A 96 -3.92 -2.08 -12.91
N ARG A 97 -3.28 -1.53 -11.88
CA ARG A 97 -2.30 -2.24 -11.06
C ARG A 97 -2.93 -3.19 -10.03
N ILE A 98 -4.17 -2.95 -9.57
CA ILE A 98 -4.75 -3.67 -8.42
C ILE A 98 -4.81 -5.18 -8.68
N PHE A 99 -5.38 -5.59 -9.81
CA PHE A 99 -5.54 -7.01 -10.14
C PHE A 99 -4.20 -7.72 -10.41
N PRO A 100 -3.30 -7.21 -11.26
CA PRO A 100 -1.99 -7.83 -11.46
C PRO A 100 -1.19 -7.97 -10.16
N TYR A 101 -1.20 -6.93 -9.32
CA TYR A 101 -0.49 -6.97 -8.04
C TYR A 101 -1.02 -8.07 -7.13
N ALA A 102 -2.34 -8.18 -6.97
CA ALA A 102 -2.97 -9.19 -6.14
C ALA A 102 -2.73 -10.60 -6.67
N GLY A 103 -2.92 -10.81 -7.98
CA GLY A 103 -2.72 -12.09 -8.65
C GLY A 103 -1.28 -12.60 -8.55
N ILE A 104 -0.30 -11.75 -8.89
CA ILE A 104 1.12 -12.11 -8.80
C ILE A 104 1.52 -12.38 -7.35
N LYS A 105 1.04 -11.56 -6.40
CA LYS A 105 1.34 -11.75 -4.97
C LYS A 105 0.82 -13.08 -4.46
N PHE A 106 -0.39 -13.46 -4.86
CA PHE A 106 -1.01 -14.72 -4.45
C PHE A 106 -0.24 -15.93 -5.02
N LEU A 107 0.00 -15.93 -6.32
CA LEU A 107 0.75 -16.99 -7.00
C LEU A 107 2.18 -17.14 -6.45
N ALA A 108 2.88 -16.01 -6.28
CA ALA A 108 4.22 -16.01 -5.72
C ALA A 108 4.22 -16.51 -4.27
N TYR A 109 3.22 -16.13 -3.47
CA TYR A 109 3.12 -16.58 -2.08
C TYR A 109 2.93 -18.10 -2.01
N GLU A 110 2.04 -18.68 -2.80
CA GLU A 110 1.83 -20.12 -2.83
C GLU A 110 3.09 -20.89 -3.24
N GLN A 111 3.76 -20.45 -4.31
CA GLN A 111 4.98 -21.08 -4.79
C GLN A 111 6.14 -20.97 -3.78
N ILE A 112 6.32 -19.81 -3.17
CA ILE A 112 7.38 -19.59 -2.17
C ILE A 112 7.04 -20.37 -0.88
N ARG A 113 5.79 -20.34 -0.43
CA ARG A 113 5.33 -21.08 0.74
C ARG A 113 5.55 -22.58 0.56
N ALA A 114 5.22 -23.13 -0.58
CA ALA A 114 5.42 -24.57 -0.87
C ALA A 114 6.91 -24.98 -0.79
N ARG A 115 7.84 -24.07 -1.14
CA ARG A 115 9.28 -24.33 -1.08
C ARG A 115 9.89 -24.08 0.31
N VAL A 116 9.34 -23.15 1.10
CA VAL A 116 9.87 -22.78 2.43
C VAL A 116 9.24 -23.58 3.55
N ILE A 117 7.99 -24.07 3.38
CA ILE A 117 7.21 -24.78 4.39
C ILE A 117 6.78 -26.12 3.85
N HIS A 118 7.59 -27.15 4.11
CA HIS A 118 7.33 -28.53 3.63
C HIS A 118 6.33 -29.31 4.50
N SER A 119 6.15 -28.92 5.78
CA SER A 119 5.21 -29.57 6.69
C SER A 119 4.52 -28.60 7.63
N LYS A 120 3.34 -28.96 8.15
CA LYS A 120 2.59 -28.13 9.12
C LYS A 120 3.40 -27.88 10.41
N ALA A 121 4.27 -28.80 10.82
CA ALA A 121 5.13 -28.63 12.00
C ALA A 121 6.21 -27.53 11.80
N GLN A 122 6.57 -27.26 10.53
CA GLN A 122 7.56 -26.24 10.19
C GLN A 122 6.94 -24.84 9.94
N GLU A 123 5.63 -24.70 10.06
CA GLU A 123 4.90 -23.47 9.78
C GLU A 123 5.03 -22.47 10.95
N THR A 124 6.20 -21.82 11.04
CA THR A 124 6.48 -20.76 12.02
C THR A 124 6.04 -19.39 11.49
N ALA A 125 5.76 -18.44 12.42
CA ALA A 125 5.45 -17.07 12.07
C ALA A 125 6.54 -16.42 11.21
N GLY A 126 7.82 -16.69 11.51
CA GLY A 126 8.96 -16.20 10.72
C GLY A 126 8.98 -16.72 9.28
N ARG A 127 8.71 -18.01 9.05
CA ARG A 127 8.66 -18.58 7.69
C ARG A 127 7.48 -18.02 6.88
N ARG A 128 6.31 -17.82 7.50
CA ARG A 128 5.17 -17.15 6.87
C ARG A 128 5.52 -15.72 6.49
N PHE A 129 6.20 -15.00 7.39
CA PHE A 129 6.65 -13.63 7.16
C PHE A 129 7.62 -13.55 5.98
N VAL A 130 8.64 -14.41 5.93
CA VAL A 130 9.62 -14.45 4.83
C VAL A 130 8.91 -14.77 3.52
N SER A 131 8.03 -15.77 3.49
CA SER A 131 7.27 -16.14 2.30
C SER A 131 6.39 -14.98 1.81
N GLY A 132 5.69 -14.28 2.72
CA GLY A 132 4.87 -13.12 2.40
C GLY A 132 5.68 -11.93 1.90
N SER A 133 6.84 -11.67 2.50
CA SER A 133 7.74 -10.59 2.11
C SER A 133 8.34 -10.82 0.73
N LEU A 134 8.82 -12.03 0.44
CA LEU A 134 9.34 -12.41 -0.87
C LEU A 134 8.25 -12.33 -1.94
N ALA A 135 7.05 -12.84 -1.67
CA ALA A 135 5.91 -12.73 -2.58
C ALA A 135 5.54 -11.27 -2.86
N GLY A 136 5.59 -10.42 -1.83
CA GLY A 136 5.40 -8.98 -1.96
C GLY A 136 6.46 -8.34 -2.86
N MET A 137 7.73 -8.67 -2.68
CA MET A 137 8.83 -8.15 -3.51
C MET A 137 8.69 -8.54 -4.97
N VAL A 138 8.36 -9.82 -5.25
CA VAL A 138 8.09 -10.31 -6.61
C VAL A 138 6.93 -9.54 -7.25
N SER A 139 5.83 -9.38 -6.52
CA SER A 139 4.66 -8.63 -7.03
C SER A 139 4.98 -7.16 -7.30
N VAL A 140 5.74 -6.52 -6.41
CA VAL A 140 6.21 -5.15 -6.62
C VAL A 140 7.09 -5.05 -7.86
N PHE A 141 8.03 -5.96 -8.07
CA PHE A 141 8.92 -5.96 -9.23
C PHE A 141 8.14 -5.94 -10.54
N PHE A 142 7.22 -6.87 -10.75
CA PHE A 142 6.43 -6.93 -11.98
C PHE A 142 5.45 -5.76 -12.16
N THR A 143 4.93 -5.20 -11.07
CA THR A 143 3.98 -4.08 -11.14
C THR A 143 4.62 -2.71 -10.98
N TYR A 144 5.93 -2.64 -10.79
CA TYR A 144 6.66 -1.39 -10.57
C TYR A 144 6.58 -0.39 -11.73
N PRO A 145 6.66 -0.83 -13.00
CA PRO A 145 6.48 0.07 -14.14
C PRO A 145 5.16 0.85 -14.08
N LEU A 146 4.05 0.19 -13.73
CA LEU A 146 2.75 0.84 -13.58
C LEU A 146 2.74 1.88 -12.45
N GLU A 147 3.53 1.63 -11.41
CA GLU A 147 3.65 2.59 -10.32
C GLU A 147 4.41 3.85 -10.72
N VAL A 148 5.51 3.72 -11.47
CA VAL A 148 6.25 4.88 -12.00
C VAL A 148 5.37 5.69 -12.93
N ILE A 149 4.66 5.02 -13.84
CA ILE A 149 3.71 5.67 -14.76
C ILE A 149 2.64 6.45 -13.98
N ARG A 150 2.05 5.83 -12.94
CA ARG A 150 1.08 6.48 -12.06
C ARG A 150 1.61 7.77 -11.44
N VAL A 151 2.82 7.73 -10.90
CA VAL A 151 3.41 8.88 -10.21
C VAL A 151 3.72 10.00 -11.21
N ARG A 152 4.22 9.67 -12.40
CA ARG A 152 4.48 10.62 -13.48
C ARG A 152 3.19 11.29 -13.97
N LEU A 153 2.12 10.51 -14.19
CA LEU A 153 0.80 11.06 -14.55
C LEU A 153 0.25 11.98 -13.46
N ALA A 154 0.36 11.58 -12.19
CA ALA A 154 -0.10 12.39 -11.06
C ALA A 154 0.71 13.68 -10.90
N PHE A 155 2.01 13.65 -11.22
CA PHE A 155 2.91 14.78 -11.15
C PHE A 155 2.65 15.83 -12.23
N GLU A 156 2.16 15.41 -13.40
CA GLU A 156 1.95 16.31 -14.53
C GLU A 156 0.76 17.25 -14.28
N THR A 157 1.05 18.55 -14.22
CA THR A 157 0.07 19.59 -13.88
C THR A 157 -0.26 20.52 -15.06
N ARG A 158 0.48 20.42 -16.19
CA ARG A 158 0.25 21.29 -17.35
C ARG A 158 -1.16 21.12 -17.90
N ALA A 159 -1.93 22.21 -17.90
CA ALA A 159 -3.21 22.30 -18.56
C ALA A 159 -2.97 22.34 -20.08
N GLY A 160 -3.67 21.50 -20.83
CA GLY A 160 -3.61 21.49 -22.30
C GLY A 160 -2.92 20.29 -22.95
N GLU A 161 -1.99 19.60 -22.29
CA GLU A 161 -1.55 18.28 -22.74
C GLU A 161 -2.46 17.20 -22.13
N THR A 162 -3.33 16.61 -22.93
CA THR A 162 -3.97 15.34 -22.58
C THR A 162 -2.88 14.26 -22.53
N SER A 163 -2.19 14.18 -21.39
CA SER A 163 -1.18 13.14 -21.21
C SER A 163 -1.87 11.78 -21.09
N ASN A 164 -1.99 11.13 -22.24
CA ASN A 164 -2.45 9.76 -22.33
C ASN A 164 -1.40 8.82 -21.74
N LEU A 165 -1.85 7.68 -21.24
CA LEU A 165 -0.97 6.64 -20.68
C LEU A 165 0.19 6.31 -21.64
N SER A 166 -0.08 6.19 -22.94
CA SER A 166 0.92 5.91 -23.99
C SER A 166 1.94 7.03 -24.16
N SER A 167 1.54 8.29 -24.06
CA SER A 167 2.47 9.42 -24.19
C SER A 167 3.47 9.46 -23.02
N ILE A 168 3.00 9.17 -21.81
CA ILE A 168 3.89 9.08 -20.63
C ILE A 168 4.84 7.87 -20.74
N ILE A 169 4.35 6.72 -21.19
CA ILE A 169 5.20 5.55 -21.43
C ILE A 169 6.31 5.90 -22.41
N ARG A 170 5.97 6.58 -23.52
CA ARG A 170 6.95 7.01 -24.52
C ARG A 170 7.93 8.04 -23.96
N LYS A 171 7.44 9.02 -23.19
CA LYS A 171 8.30 10.01 -22.50
C LYS A 171 9.30 9.32 -21.56
N ILE A 172 8.84 8.39 -20.71
CA ILE A 172 9.73 7.64 -19.79
C ILE A 172 10.75 6.80 -20.56
N TYR A 173 10.31 6.13 -21.63
CA TYR A 173 11.19 5.29 -22.45
C TYR A 173 12.26 6.10 -23.16
N SER A 174 11.92 7.28 -23.69
CA SER A 174 12.82 8.15 -24.45
C SER A 174 13.72 9.03 -23.56
N GLU A 175 13.52 9.03 -22.20
CA GLU A 175 14.41 9.75 -21.31
C GLU A 175 15.83 9.14 -21.37
N THR A 176 16.77 9.91 -21.95
CA THR A 176 18.18 9.51 -22.01
C THR A 176 18.77 9.58 -20.60
N ALA A 177 19.29 8.46 -20.12
CA ALA A 177 20.05 8.45 -18.88
C ALA A 177 21.41 9.07 -19.13
N ALA A 178 21.61 10.33 -18.73
CA ALA A 178 22.94 10.91 -18.68
C ALA A 178 23.82 10.05 -17.75
N PRO A 179 25.08 9.75 -18.08
CA PRO A 179 25.95 8.90 -17.28
C PRO A 179 26.13 9.52 -15.89
N THR A 180 25.89 8.71 -14.86
CA THR A 180 26.15 9.10 -13.47
C THR A 180 27.66 9.18 -13.27
N SER A 181 28.17 10.39 -13.05
CA SER A 181 29.50 10.57 -12.45
C SER A 181 29.39 10.20 -10.97
N HIS A 182 29.62 8.96 -10.62
CA HIS A 182 29.66 8.51 -9.23
C HIS A 182 31.03 7.98 -8.86
N ASN A 183 31.66 8.64 -7.90
CA ASN A 183 32.61 8.04 -6.99
C ASN A 183 31.81 7.20 -5.95
N PRO A 184 31.97 5.89 -5.89
CA PRO A 184 31.24 5.05 -4.93
C PRO A 184 31.89 5.19 -3.54
N THR A 185 31.22 5.87 -2.63
CA THR A 185 31.71 6.06 -1.25
C THR A 185 31.26 4.96 -0.27
N ASN A 186 30.40 4.01 -0.67
CA ASN A 186 29.98 2.91 0.20
C ASN A 186 29.78 1.60 -0.57
N ALA A 187 30.55 0.56 -0.20
CA ALA A 187 30.59 -0.74 -0.85
C ALA A 187 29.24 -1.50 -0.91
N ILE A 188 28.40 -1.38 0.11
CA ILE A 188 27.12 -2.11 0.20
C ILE A 188 26.07 -1.54 -0.77
N THR A 189 26.00 -0.20 -0.91
CA THR A 189 25.12 0.45 -1.88
C THR A 189 25.61 0.29 -3.31
N ALA A 190 26.92 0.18 -3.52
CA ALA A 190 27.54 -0.07 -4.82
C ALA A 190 27.19 -1.47 -5.35
N THR A 191 27.19 -2.50 -4.51
CA THR A 191 26.91 -3.88 -4.91
C THR A 191 25.43 -4.08 -5.29
N ALA A 192 24.49 -3.50 -4.52
CA ALA A 192 23.07 -3.57 -4.84
C ALA A 192 22.74 -2.74 -6.10
N SER A 193 23.36 -1.58 -6.28
CA SER A 193 23.16 -0.74 -7.47
C SER A 193 23.75 -1.38 -8.72
N SER A 194 24.93 -1.97 -8.63
CA SER A 194 25.60 -2.62 -9.77
C SER A 194 24.92 -3.93 -10.18
N ALA A 195 24.32 -4.67 -9.25
CA ALA A 195 23.54 -5.86 -9.58
C ALA A 195 22.25 -5.49 -10.34
N VAL A 196 21.56 -4.42 -9.95
CA VAL A 196 20.36 -3.92 -10.65
C VAL A 196 20.74 -3.28 -11.99
N GLU A 197 21.88 -2.59 -12.09
CA GLU A 197 22.37 -1.96 -13.32
C GLU A 197 22.85 -2.98 -14.36
N LYS A 198 23.44 -4.11 -13.93
CA LYS A 198 23.81 -5.22 -14.82
C LYS A 198 22.61 -6.04 -15.32
N LEU A 199 21.52 -6.07 -14.57
CA LEU A 199 20.28 -6.77 -14.95
C LEU A 199 19.35 -5.94 -15.83
N THR A 200 19.56 -4.62 -15.94
CA THR A 200 18.72 -3.75 -16.78
C THR A 200 19.52 -3.21 -17.96
N PRO A 201 19.13 -3.51 -19.21
CA PRO A 201 19.76 -2.93 -20.40
C PRO A 201 19.75 -1.40 -20.31
N GLN A 202 20.81 -0.74 -20.77
CA GLN A 202 21.01 0.72 -20.72
C GLN A 202 19.95 1.55 -21.49
N ALA A 203 18.97 0.93 -22.14
CA ALA A 203 17.96 1.57 -22.95
C ALA A 203 16.59 1.55 -22.28
N GLY A 204 15.97 2.72 -22.11
CA GLY A 204 14.55 2.96 -21.90
C GLY A 204 13.84 2.24 -20.74
N LEU A 205 13.95 0.91 -20.66
CA LEU A 205 13.26 0.09 -19.66
C LEU A 205 13.73 0.35 -18.23
N SER A 206 15.00 0.68 -18.01
CA SER A 206 15.53 0.96 -16.66
C SER A 206 14.89 2.20 -16.02
N ASN A 207 14.34 3.11 -16.82
CA ASN A 207 13.66 4.30 -16.33
C ASN A 207 12.34 3.96 -15.61
N PHE A 208 11.72 2.83 -15.94
CA PHE A 208 10.52 2.33 -15.25
C PHE A 208 10.82 1.75 -13.87
N PHE A 209 12.09 1.56 -13.50
CA PHE A 209 12.53 1.05 -12.20
C PHE A 209 13.17 2.14 -11.32
N ARG A 210 13.05 3.43 -11.70
CA ARG A 210 13.52 4.54 -10.86
C ARG A 210 12.86 4.53 -9.49
N GLY A 211 13.67 4.51 -8.42
CA GLY A 211 13.18 4.43 -7.04
C GLY A 211 12.75 3.02 -6.59
N PHE A 212 13.12 1.96 -7.33
CA PHE A 212 12.85 0.58 -6.92
C PHE A 212 13.63 0.20 -5.65
N THR A 213 14.91 0.55 -5.58
CA THR A 213 15.77 0.26 -4.42
C THR A 213 15.22 0.84 -3.11
N PRO A 214 14.89 2.15 -2.99
CA PRO A 214 14.29 2.66 -1.75
C PRO A 214 12.91 2.07 -1.46
N THR A 215 12.22 1.52 -2.46
CA THR A 215 10.98 0.76 -2.26
C THR A 215 11.24 -0.52 -1.48
N LEU A 216 12.21 -1.32 -1.91
CA LEU A 216 12.57 -2.56 -1.22
C LEU A 216 13.11 -2.28 0.18
N LEU A 217 14.01 -1.29 0.29
CA LEU A 217 14.55 -0.87 1.59
C LEU A 217 13.45 -0.39 2.55
N GLY A 218 12.43 0.28 2.06
CA GLY A 218 11.30 0.76 2.87
C GLY A 218 10.36 -0.35 3.35
N MET A 219 10.32 -1.49 2.67
CA MET A 219 9.48 -2.62 3.09
C MET A 219 9.95 -3.25 4.39
N VAL A 220 11.24 -3.27 4.65
CA VAL A 220 11.84 -3.87 5.86
C VAL A 220 11.45 -3.11 7.12
N PRO A 221 11.75 -1.79 7.25
CA PRO A 221 11.36 -1.03 8.44
C PRO A 221 9.84 -0.91 8.57
N TYR A 222 9.09 -0.85 7.46
CA TYR A 222 7.63 -0.86 7.51
C TYR A 222 7.10 -2.13 8.16
N ALA A 223 7.54 -3.30 7.71
CA ALA A 223 7.09 -4.57 8.22
C ALA A 223 7.53 -4.79 9.68
N GLY A 224 8.81 -4.50 9.99
CA GLY A 224 9.32 -4.61 11.36
C GLY A 224 8.56 -3.72 12.35
N ALA A 225 8.37 -2.45 12.00
CA ALA A 225 7.62 -1.52 12.85
C ALA A 225 6.13 -1.92 12.98
N SER A 226 5.53 -2.48 11.91
CA SER A 226 4.14 -2.94 11.94
C SER A 226 3.95 -4.11 12.91
N PHE A 227 4.83 -5.11 12.87
CA PHE A 227 4.78 -6.24 13.80
C PHE A 227 5.03 -5.79 15.23
N LEU A 228 6.11 -5.05 15.46
CA LEU A 228 6.47 -4.59 16.81
C LEU A 228 5.35 -3.74 17.42
N ALA A 229 4.82 -2.78 16.68
CA ALA A 229 3.74 -1.93 17.18
C ALA A 229 2.43 -2.72 17.39
N HIS A 230 2.12 -3.68 16.51
CA HIS A 230 0.94 -4.53 16.67
C HIS A 230 1.05 -5.40 17.91
N ASP A 231 2.17 -6.08 18.13
CA ASP A 231 2.39 -6.95 19.26
C ASP A 231 2.38 -6.13 20.58
N THR A 232 3.11 -5.02 20.63
CA THR A 232 3.14 -4.13 21.80
C THR A 232 1.75 -3.60 22.14
N MET A 233 0.98 -3.12 21.14
CA MET A 233 -0.37 -2.63 21.37
C MET A 233 -1.33 -3.73 21.77
N SER A 234 -1.18 -4.94 21.22
CA SER A 234 -1.97 -6.11 21.61
C SER A 234 -1.70 -6.49 23.06
N ASP A 235 -0.46 -6.41 23.53
CA ASP A 235 -0.11 -6.67 24.91
C ASP A 235 -0.63 -5.58 25.87
N VAL A 236 -0.53 -4.30 25.45
CA VAL A 236 -1.13 -3.18 26.20
C VAL A 236 -2.65 -3.36 26.34
N MET A 237 -3.34 -3.79 25.28
CA MET A 237 -4.78 -4.05 25.33
C MET A 237 -5.15 -5.24 26.23
N ARG A 238 -4.21 -6.14 26.51
CA ARG A 238 -4.39 -7.28 27.44
C ARG A 238 -3.99 -6.98 28.88
N TRP A 239 -3.53 -5.77 29.19
CA TRP A 239 -3.21 -5.40 30.58
C TRP A 239 -4.42 -5.55 31.47
N PRO A 240 -4.23 -5.94 32.77
CA PRO A 240 -5.32 -6.22 33.70
C PRO A 240 -6.34 -5.11 33.84
N VAL A 241 -5.92 -3.85 33.67
CA VAL A 241 -6.80 -2.66 33.71
C VAL A 241 -7.71 -2.56 32.49
N LEU A 242 -7.23 -2.94 31.29
CA LEU A 242 -7.96 -2.83 30.03
C LEU A 242 -8.66 -4.14 29.65
N ALA A 243 -8.13 -5.27 30.09
CA ALA A 243 -8.60 -6.60 29.73
C ALA A 243 -10.13 -6.81 29.87
N PRO A 244 -10.82 -6.32 30.93
CA PRO A 244 -12.27 -6.49 31.10
C PRO A 244 -13.06 -5.85 29.90
N TYR A 245 -12.52 -4.80 29.30
CA TYR A 245 -13.17 -4.08 28.20
C TYR A 245 -12.73 -4.55 26.83
N THR A 246 -11.50 -5.04 26.69
CA THR A 246 -10.82 -5.30 25.42
C THR A 246 -10.75 -6.76 25.03
N VAL A 247 -10.84 -7.68 26.01
CA VAL A 247 -10.73 -9.13 25.81
C VAL A 247 -12.12 -9.78 25.77
N LEU A 248 -12.27 -10.83 24.97
CA LEU A 248 -13.50 -11.63 24.92
C LEU A 248 -13.53 -12.60 26.14
N PRO A 249 -14.63 -12.64 26.93
CA PRO A 249 -14.68 -13.34 28.19
C PRO A 249 -14.58 -14.88 28.13
N ASN A 250 -14.68 -15.50 26.96
CA ASN A 250 -14.72 -16.96 26.81
C ASN A 250 -13.51 -17.60 26.12
N THR A 251 -12.40 -16.89 25.99
CA THR A 251 -11.24 -17.42 25.24
C THR A 251 -10.15 -18.02 26.14
N SER A 252 -10.38 -18.05 27.46
CA SER A 252 -9.37 -18.47 28.45
C SER A 252 -9.48 -19.91 28.96
N ARG A 253 -10.39 -20.76 28.42
CA ARG A 253 -10.57 -22.13 28.92
C ARG A 253 -10.85 -23.15 27.83
N ASP A 254 -9.85 -23.48 27.03
CA ASP A 254 -9.66 -24.84 26.54
C ASP A 254 -8.53 -25.46 27.37
N GLU A 255 -8.89 -25.99 28.55
CA GLU A 255 -7.98 -26.59 29.53
C GLU A 255 -7.40 -27.94 29.08
N THR A 256 -7.59 -28.38 27.82
CA THR A 256 -7.20 -29.72 27.35
C THR A 256 -5.97 -29.80 26.49
N ASN A 257 -5.31 -28.66 26.14
CA ASN A 257 -4.06 -28.71 25.35
C ASN A 257 -2.97 -27.81 25.91
N THR A 258 -2.13 -28.38 26.73
CA THR A 258 -1.04 -27.78 27.53
C THR A 258 0.17 -27.29 26.68
N THR A 259 0.11 -27.24 25.34
CA THR A 259 1.33 -26.98 24.55
C THR A 259 1.28 -25.76 23.64
N SER A 260 0.19 -24.99 23.61
CA SER A 260 0.13 -23.75 22.80
C SER A 260 -0.89 -22.79 23.39
N GLN A 261 -0.48 -22.06 24.43
CA GLN A 261 -1.29 -20.96 24.97
C GLN A 261 -1.36 -19.84 23.92
N LYS A 262 -2.39 -19.88 23.08
CA LYS A 262 -2.72 -18.72 22.25
C LYS A 262 -3.17 -17.59 23.17
N PRO A 263 -2.62 -16.38 23.00
CA PRO A 263 -3.04 -15.24 23.81
C PRO A 263 -4.55 -14.99 23.67
N PRO A 264 -5.23 -14.49 24.74
CA PRO A 264 -6.68 -14.25 24.72
C PRO A 264 -7.07 -13.35 23.55
N GLN A 265 -8.20 -13.67 22.90
CA GLN A 265 -8.67 -12.92 21.73
C GLN A 265 -9.19 -11.55 22.16
N LEU A 266 -8.79 -10.52 21.39
CA LEU A 266 -9.27 -9.17 21.60
C LEU A 266 -10.66 -8.99 20.96
N ARG A 267 -11.45 -8.06 21.52
CA ARG A 267 -12.70 -7.61 20.88
C ARG A 267 -12.41 -6.90 19.57
N TYR A 268 -13.32 -6.94 18.62
CA TYR A 268 -13.14 -6.36 17.27
C TYR A 268 -12.65 -4.91 17.27
N TRP A 269 -13.19 -4.05 18.14
CA TRP A 269 -12.78 -2.67 18.19
C TRP A 269 -11.34 -2.49 18.72
N ALA A 270 -10.93 -3.34 19.68
CA ALA A 270 -9.59 -3.34 20.24
C ALA A 270 -8.57 -3.82 19.19
N GLU A 271 -8.90 -4.87 18.43
CA GLU A 271 -8.07 -5.37 17.34
C GLU A 271 -7.97 -4.37 16.19
N LEU A 272 -9.07 -3.69 15.84
CA LEU A 272 -9.08 -2.63 14.84
C LEU A 272 -8.21 -1.43 15.28
N SER A 273 -8.29 -1.04 16.54
CA SER A 273 -7.47 0.05 17.13
C SER A 273 -5.99 -0.32 17.12
N THR A 274 -5.65 -1.55 17.52
CA THR A 274 -4.28 -2.08 17.51
C THR A 274 -3.71 -2.06 16.09
N GLY A 275 -4.45 -2.58 15.12
CA GLY A 275 -4.06 -2.55 13.71
C GLY A 275 -3.92 -1.14 13.15
N GLY A 276 -4.80 -0.23 13.52
CA GLY A 276 -4.75 1.19 13.13
C GLY A 276 -3.50 1.88 13.65
N ILE A 277 -3.19 1.73 14.94
CA ILE A 277 -1.99 2.30 15.57
C ILE A 277 -0.72 1.71 14.94
N ALA A 278 -0.68 0.38 14.77
CA ALA A 278 0.44 -0.29 14.12
C ALA A 278 0.67 0.23 12.69
N GLY A 279 -0.41 0.48 11.95
CA GLY A 279 -0.36 1.09 10.61
C GLY A 279 0.21 2.52 10.63
N PHE A 280 -0.17 3.36 11.59
CA PHE A 280 0.37 4.71 11.73
C PHE A 280 1.86 4.71 12.08
N VAL A 281 2.26 3.88 13.04
CA VAL A 281 3.67 3.75 13.45
C VAL A 281 4.53 3.26 12.30
N SER A 282 4.13 2.18 11.63
CA SER A 282 4.89 1.61 10.51
C SER A 282 4.99 2.57 9.33
N GLN A 283 3.91 3.30 9.02
CA GLN A 283 3.94 4.33 7.99
C GLN A 283 4.90 5.46 8.36
N THR A 284 4.92 5.91 9.62
CA THR A 284 5.81 6.98 10.08
C THR A 284 7.28 6.58 9.97
N VAL A 285 7.62 5.37 10.43
CA VAL A 285 9.00 4.87 10.41
C VAL A 285 9.53 4.71 8.98
N SER A 286 8.70 4.24 8.07
CA SER A 286 9.09 4.05 6.66
C SER A 286 8.95 5.31 5.80
N TYR A 287 8.35 6.38 6.31
CA TYR A 287 7.97 7.57 5.53
C TYR A 287 9.13 8.29 4.86
N PRO A 288 10.32 8.45 5.50
CA PRO A 288 11.49 9.05 4.85
C PRO A 288 11.86 8.35 3.53
N LEU A 289 11.85 7.03 3.53
CA LEU A 289 12.12 6.23 2.32
C LEU A 289 11.01 6.35 1.28
N GLU A 290 9.76 6.52 1.72
CA GLU A 290 8.63 6.80 0.81
C GLU A 290 8.82 8.14 0.07
N VAL A 291 9.22 9.20 0.77
CA VAL A 291 9.45 10.51 0.15
C VAL A 291 10.64 10.46 -0.82
N ILE A 292 11.75 9.84 -0.43
CA ILE A 292 12.92 9.65 -1.30
C ILE A 292 12.51 8.90 -2.57
N ARG A 293 11.78 7.78 -2.43
CA ARG A 293 11.25 7.01 -3.55
C ARG A 293 10.43 7.86 -4.51
N ARG A 294 9.49 8.66 -4.00
CA ARG A 294 8.63 9.52 -4.84
C ARG A 294 9.44 10.56 -5.61
N ARG A 295 10.41 11.18 -5.00
CA ARG A 295 11.30 12.12 -5.70
C ARG A 295 12.16 11.44 -6.77
N MET A 296 12.68 10.25 -6.50
CA MET A 296 13.42 9.49 -7.51
C MET A 296 12.56 9.10 -8.72
N GLN A 297 11.27 8.79 -8.50
CA GLN A 297 10.33 8.43 -9.56
C GLN A 297 10.05 9.59 -10.54
N VAL A 298 10.14 10.84 -10.07
CA VAL A 298 9.95 12.05 -10.90
C VAL A 298 11.26 12.72 -11.30
N GLY A 299 12.39 12.24 -10.83
CA GLY A 299 13.71 12.87 -11.02
C GLY A 299 14.08 13.17 -12.48
N GLY A 300 13.58 12.40 -13.46
CA GLY A 300 13.80 12.68 -14.87
C GLY A 300 13.01 13.88 -15.43
N VAL A 301 12.01 14.42 -14.70
CA VAL A 301 11.21 15.59 -15.11
C VAL A 301 11.65 16.86 -14.39
N VAL A 302 12.14 16.74 -13.17
CA VAL A 302 12.43 17.88 -12.27
C VAL A 302 13.92 18.19 -12.18
N GLY A 303 14.79 17.28 -12.62
CA GLY A 303 16.25 17.44 -12.48
C GLY A 303 16.97 17.58 -13.83
N ASP A 304 18.28 17.69 -13.75
CA ASP A 304 19.22 17.87 -14.88
C ASP A 304 19.32 16.62 -15.80
N GLY A 305 18.32 15.74 -15.80
CA GLY A 305 18.25 14.54 -16.63
C GLY A 305 19.09 13.35 -16.13
N HIS A 306 19.92 13.51 -15.09
CA HIS A 306 20.70 12.40 -14.56
C HIS A 306 19.92 11.54 -13.56
N ARG A 307 20.39 10.33 -13.33
CA ARG A 307 19.80 9.42 -12.33
C ARG A 307 20.22 9.83 -10.93
N LEU A 308 19.27 10.33 -10.13
CA LEU A 308 19.51 10.70 -8.75
C LEU A 308 19.70 9.44 -7.87
N GLY A 309 20.80 9.40 -7.11
CA GLY A 309 21.05 8.38 -6.10
C GLY A 309 20.23 8.61 -4.83
N ILE A 310 20.04 7.56 -4.01
CA ILE A 310 19.29 7.65 -2.74
C ILE A 310 19.90 8.70 -1.81
N ALA A 311 21.24 8.66 -1.63
CA ALA A 311 21.97 9.59 -0.76
C ALA A 311 21.86 11.04 -1.26
N GLU A 312 21.95 11.24 -2.58
CA GLU A 312 21.81 12.54 -3.20
C GLU A 312 20.42 13.15 -2.98
N VAL A 313 19.35 12.35 -3.24
CA VAL A 313 17.98 12.77 -2.99
C VAL A 313 17.76 13.08 -1.52
N ALA A 314 18.28 12.23 -0.62
CA ALA A 314 18.21 12.47 0.81
C ALA A 314 18.89 13.82 1.17
N LYS A 315 20.13 14.05 0.71
CA LYS A 315 20.86 15.31 0.94
C LYS A 315 20.06 16.52 0.41
N ARG A 316 19.51 16.44 -0.81
CA ARG A 316 18.68 17.51 -1.39
C ARG A 316 17.46 17.81 -0.52
N ILE A 317 16.74 16.79 -0.03
CA ILE A 317 15.59 16.98 0.87
C ILE A 317 16.01 17.70 2.14
N TYR A 318 17.14 17.30 2.72
CA TYR A 318 17.64 17.91 3.95
C TYR A 318 18.04 19.37 3.76
N VAL A 319 18.74 19.69 2.68
CA VAL A 319 19.17 21.06 2.37
C VAL A 319 17.98 21.98 2.07
N GLU A 320 16.96 21.46 1.36
CA GLU A 320 15.78 22.26 0.95
C GLU A 320 14.80 22.55 2.10
N ARG A 321 14.57 21.56 2.99
CA ARG A 321 13.51 21.65 4.03
C ARG A 321 13.90 21.09 5.38
N GLY A 322 15.15 20.73 5.58
CA GLY A 322 15.62 20.08 6.79
C GLY A 322 14.92 18.75 7.06
N TRP A 323 14.87 18.36 8.31
CA TRP A 323 14.29 17.10 8.75
C TRP A 323 12.79 16.96 8.43
N ARG A 324 12.05 18.09 8.48
CA ARG A 324 10.62 18.12 8.15
C ARG A 324 10.32 17.75 6.69
N GLY A 325 11.28 17.90 5.80
CA GLY A 325 11.14 17.54 4.39
C GLY A 325 10.83 16.06 4.16
N TYR A 326 11.35 15.18 5.03
CA TYR A 326 11.11 13.74 4.94
C TYR A 326 9.71 13.30 5.33
N PHE A 327 8.92 14.16 5.97
CA PHE A 327 7.56 13.87 6.47
C PHE A 327 6.46 14.64 5.73
N VAL A 328 6.81 15.26 4.61
CA VAL A 328 5.84 16.03 3.80
C VAL A 328 4.74 15.12 3.27
N GLY A 329 3.48 15.47 3.58
CA GLY A 329 2.28 14.72 3.17
C GLY A 329 1.93 13.52 4.07
N LEU A 330 2.60 13.34 5.21
CA LEU A 330 2.29 12.27 6.17
C LEU A 330 0.86 12.42 6.71
N THR A 331 0.44 13.62 7.05
CA THR A 331 -0.92 13.92 7.54
C THR A 331 -1.99 13.47 6.53
N ILE A 332 -1.78 13.75 5.24
CA ILE A 332 -2.68 13.26 4.18
C ILE A 332 -2.70 11.72 4.15
N GLY A 333 -1.53 11.10 4.41
CA GLY A 333 -1.41 9.65 4.54
C GLY A 333 -2.28 9.07 5.65
N TYR A 334 -2.42 9.77 6.77
CA TYR A 334 -3.26 9.34 7.88
C TYR A 334 -4.75 9.57 7.61
N VAL A 335 -5.10 10.77 7.17
CA VAL A 335 -6.50 11.14 6.90
C VAL A 335 -7.16 10.20 5.89
N LYS A 336 -6.42 9.76 4.86
CA LYS A 336 -6.98 8.88 3.83
C LYS A 336 -7.29 7.45 4.31
N VAL A 337 -6.71 6.99 5.43
CA VAL A 337 -6.89 5.59 5.89
C VAL A 337 -8.35 5.34 6.24
N VAL A 338 -8.99 6.23 6.97
CA VAL A 338 -10.37 6.07 7.43
C VAL A 338 -11.35 5.92 6.26
N PRO A 339 -11.45 6.86 5.30
CA PRO A 339 -12.38 6.71 4.18
C PRO A 339 -12.03 5.53 3.27
N MET A 340 -10.75 5.20 3.13
CA MET A 340 -10.30 4.06 2.33
C MET A 340 -10.78 2.73 2.92
N VAL A 341 -10.58 2.53 4.23
CA VAL A 341 -10.96 1.29 4.93
C VAL A 341 -12.49 1.17 4.99
N ALA A 342 -13.19 2.25 5.34
CA ALA A 342 -14.65 2.27 5.41
C ALA A 342 -15.28 1.91 4.06
N THR A 343 -14.82 2.52 2.97
CA THR A 343 -15.32 2.23 1.61
C THR A 343 -14.99 0.79 1.21
N SER A 344 -13.76 0.33 1.47
CA SER A 344 -13.35 -1.04 1.12
C SER A 344 -14.22 -2.08 1.82
N PHE A 345 -14.44 -1.91 3.12
CA PHE A 345 -15.26 -2.82 3.91
C PHE A 345 -16.72 -2.81 3.45
N PHE A 346 -17.30 -1.64 3.29
CA PHE A 346 -18.68 -1.49 2.83
C PHE A 346 -18.92 -2.15 1.46
N VAL A 347 -18.07 -1.85 0.49
CA VAL A 347 -18.19 -2.40 -0.87
C VAL A 347 -17.93 -3.91 -0.89
N TYR A 348 -16.99 -4.40 -0.08
CA TYR A 348 -16.72 -5.82 0.04
C TYR A 348 -17.90 -6.60 0.61
N GLU A 349 -18.50 -6.13 1.71
CA GLU A 349 -19.68 -6.76 2.32
C GLU A 349 -20.89 -6.73 1.38
N ARG A 350 -21.13 -5.61 0.71
CA ARG A 350 -22.18 -5.54 -0.32
C ARG A 350 -21.88 -6.44 -1.50
N GLY A 351 -20.63 -6.50 -1.94
CA GLY A 351 -20.20 -7.40 -3.02
C GLY A 351 -20.43 -8.87 -2.69
N LYS A 352 -20.11 -9.30 -1.47
CA LYS A 352 -20.42 -10.66 -1.00
C LYS A 352 -21.93 -10.94 -1.03
N TYR A 353 -22.72 -9.99 -0.53
CA TYR A 353 -24.18 -10.13 -0.53
C TYR A 353 -24.74 -10.33 -1.93
N TYR A 354 -24.31 -9.54 -2.93
CA TYR A 354 -24.77 -9.66 -4.32
C TYR A 354 -24.25 -10.93 -5.02
N LEU A 355 -23.09 -11.44 -4.64
CA LEU A 355 -22.49 -12.65 -5.20
C LEU A 355 -22.98 -13.94 -4.51
N GLY A 356 -23.82 -13.80 -3.48
CA GLY A 356 -24.40 -14.94 -2.74
C GLY A 356 -23.36 -15.72 -1.90
N ILE A 357 -22.36 -15.05 -1.32
CA ILE A 357 -21.28 -15.67 -0.55
C ILE A 357 -21.14 -15.04 0.85
#